data_7e5068c8be8ba4cb898c5b3e666fa75e
#
_entry.id   7e5068c8be8ba4cb898c5b3e666fa75e
#
_cell.length_a   1.000
_cell.length_b   1.000
_cell.length_c   1.000
_cell.angle_alpha   90.00
_cell.angle_beta   90.00
_cell.angle_gamma   90.00
#
_symmetry.space_group_name_H-M   'P 1'
#
loop_
_entity.id
_entity.type
_entity.pdbx_description
1 polymer ?
#
loop_
_entity_poly.entity_id
_entity_poly.type
_entity_poly.pdbx_seq_one_letter_code
_entity_poly.pdbx_strand_id
1 'polypeptide(L)'
;MNAAQPRSRLSPADYLAWEATQSERHEYVGGEVYAMTGARLAHNVIAGNAYTFLREQLRGTPCRVYMSDVKLHVEAADAYLYPDVMVSCEARDRVSDRELAIHGPWLVVEVLSDSTAGYDRGGKFALYRRVPTLTHYLLVEQGQPRADLYVRNAEGLWVLHPLAAGDVMHIPERGIAWPVAALFDDVDFDTGDADAAPISTS
;
A
#
# COMPACT_ATOMS: atom_id res chain seq x y z
N MET A 1 -5.79 -13.46 10.87
CA MET A 1 -6.38 -14.06 9.65
C MET A 1 -7.40 -15.10 10.08
N ASN A 2 -8.69 -14.84 9.87
CA ASN A 2 -9.71 -15.87 10.04
C ASN A 2 -9.61 -16.84 8.87
N ALA A 3 -9.53 -18.14 9.18
CA ALA A 3 -9.48 -19.21 8.20
C ALA A 3 -10.68 -19.10 7.24
N ALA A 4 -10.38 -19.03 5.95
CA ALA A 4 -11.39 -19.07 4.91
C ALA A 4 -12.25 -20.31 5.07
N GLN A 5 -13.57 -20.15 5.06
CA GLN A 5 -14.47 -21.29 4.86
C GLN A 5 -14.17 -21.88 3.47
N PRO A 6 -14.22 -23.20 3.28
CA PRO A 6 -14.00 -23.84 1.99
C PRO A 6 -15.13 -23.46 1.03
N ARG A 7 -15.03 -22.33 0.38
CA ARG A 7 -15.85 -21.98 -0.78
C ARG A 7 -15.18 -22.60 -2.01
N SER A 8 -15.97 -23.12 -2.94
CA SER A 8 -15.49 -23.47 -4.28
C SER A 8 -14.63 -22.31 -4.79
N ARG A 9 -13.42 -22.60 -5.28
CA ARG A 9 -12.50 -21.57 -5.83
C ARG A 9 -13.25 -20.75 -6.85
N LEU A 10 -13.26 -19.43 -6.66
CA LEU A 10 -13.89 -18.50 -7.59
C LEU A 10 -12.98 -18.31 -8.82
N SER A 11 -13.59 -18.16 -10.00
CA SER A 11 -12.84 -17.59 -11.12
C SER A 11 -12.65 -16.08 -10.91
N PRO A 12 -11.67 -15.43 -11.57
CA PRO A 12 -11.52 -13.97 -11.53
C PRO A 12 -12.80 -13.22 -11.90
N ALA A 13 -13.53 -13.69 -12.91
CA ALA A 13 -14.79 -13.08 -13.35
C ALA A 13 -15.89 -13.22 -12.29
N ASP A 14 -16.01 -14.40 -11.68
CA ASP A 14 -16.98 -14.63 -10.60
C ASP A 14 -16.64 -13.79 -9.36
N TYR A 15 -15.34 -13.67 -9.03
CA TYR A 15 -14.90 -12.79 -7.95
C TYR A 15 -15.29 -11.34 -8.22
N LEU A 16 -14.99 -10.79 -9.39
CA LEU A 16 -15.31 -9.39 -9.72
C LEU A 16 -16.82 -9.12 -9.67
N ALA A 17 -17.63 -10.05 -10.17
CA ALA A 17 -19.09 -9.94 -10.10
C ALA A 17 -19.60 -10.01 -8.66
N TRP A 18 -19.04 -10.92 -7.86
CA TRP A 18 -19.40 -11.08 -6.45
C TRP A 18 -18.93 -9.88 -5.62
N GLU A 19 -17.66 -9.42 -5.77
CA GLU A 19 -17.08 -8.29 -5.05
C GLU A 19 -17.85 -6.99 -5.28
N ALA A 20 -18.40 -6.79 -6.49
CA ALA A 20 -19.23 -5.63 -6.80
C ALA A 20 -20.51 -5.53 -5.96
N THR A 21 -20.95 -6.63 -5.36
CA THR A 21 -22.16 -6.72 -4.53
C THR A 21 -21.87 -6.67 -3.03
N GLN A 22 -20.58 -6.65 -2.62
CA GLN A 22 -20.20 -6.67 -1.24
C GLN A 22 -20.17 -5.26 -0.63
N SER A 23 -20.51 -5.16 0.66
CA SER A 23 -20.37 -3.93 1.45
C SER A 23 -18.95 -3.72 1.99
N GLU A 24 -18.17 -4.81 2.10
CA GLU A 24 -16.77 -4.81 2.53
C GLU A 24 -15.87 -5.22 1.38
N ARG A 25 -14.60 -4.82 1.44
CA ARG A 25 -13.61 -5.17 0.42
C ARG A 25 -12.96 -6.51 0.71
N HIS A 26 -12.68 -7.25 -0.36
CA HIS A 26 -12.02 -8.54 -0.29
C HIS A 26 -10.91 -8.62 -1.33
N GLU A 27 -9.75 -9.08 -0.92
CA GLU A 27 -8.67 -9.46 -1.83
C GLU A 27 -8.91 -10.87 -2.37
N TYR A 28 -8.44 -11.12 -3.59
CA TYR A 28 -8.55 -12.41 -4.26
C TYR A 28 -7.15 -12.90 -4.64
N VAL A 29 -6.86 -14.17 -4.35
CA VAL A 29 -5.58 -14.80 -4.73
C VAL A 29 -5.84 -16.25 -5.13
N GLY A 30 -5.70 -16.59 -6.42
CA GLY A 30 -5.74 -17.95 -6.93
C GLY A 30 -7.04 -18.71 -6.61
N GLY A 31 -8.17 -18.02 -6.62
CA GLY A 31 -9.49 -18.61 -6.32
C GLY A 31 -9.96 -18.45 -4.88
N GLU A 32 -9.13 -17.95 -3.99
CA GLU A 32 -9.46 -17.72 -2.58
C GLU A 32 -9.73 -16.22 -2.33
N VAL A 33 -10.64 -15.93 -1.40
CA VAL A 33 -11.11 -14.58 -1.08
C VAL A 33 -10.82 -14.28 0.38
N TYR A 34 -10.23 -13.11 0.65
CA TYR A 34 -9.81 -12.66 1.96
C TYR A 34 -10.44 -11.32 2.30
N ALA A 35 -11.24 -11.27 3.38
CA ALA A 35 -11.84 -10.01 3.83
C ALA A 35 -10.76 -9.06 4.33
N MET A 36 -10.88 -7.79 3.94
CA MET A 36 -10.05 -6.72 4.49
C MET A 36 -10.59 -6.30 5.86
N THR A 37 -9.68 -6.03 6.79
CA THR A 37 -10.02 -5.49 8.11
C THR A 37 -10.03 -3.97 8.07
N GLY A 38 -10.82 -3.34 8.94
CA GLY A 38 -10.84 -1.87 9.04
C GLY A 38 -9.49 -1.31 9.48
N ALA A 39 -9.19 -0.09 9.04
CA ALA A 39 -7.96 0.63 9.36
C ALA A 39 -8.13 1.49 10.63
N ARG A 40 -7.02 1.74 11.36
CA ARG A 40 -6.95 2.75 12.43
C ARG A 40 -6.88 4.16 11.83
N LEU A 41 -7.17 5.20 12.63
CA LEU A 41 -7.10 6.60 12.18
C LEU A 41 -5.72 6.97 11.66
N ALA A 42 -4.64 6.62 12.37
CA ALA A 42 -3.27 6.89 11.94
C ALA A 42 -2.96 6.27 10.56
N HIS A 43 -3.38 5.03 10.32
CA HIS A 43 -3.24 4.38 9.01
C HIS A 43 -3.89 5.21 7.90
N ASN A 44 -5.13 5.68 8.12
CA ASN A 44 -5.85 6.46 7.12
C ASN A 44 -5.17 7.81 6.85
N VAL A 45 -4.70 8.50 7.91
CA VAL A 45 -3.97 9.78 7.77
C VAL A 45 -2.68 9.58 6.98
N ILE A 46 -1.86 8.57 7.31
CA ILE A 46 -0.61 8.26 6.60
C ILE A 46 -0.88 7.95 5.12
N ALA A 47 -1.88 7.13 4.82
CA ALA A 47 -2.26 6.83 3.43
C ALA A 47 -2.72 8.10 2.69
N GLY A 48 -3.48 8.97 3.36
CA GLY A 48 -3.92 10.27 2.85
C GLY A 48 -2.76 11.22 2.56
N ASN A 49 -1.77 11.29 3.45
CA ASN A 49 -0.55 12.08 3.28
C ASN A 49 0.27 11.59 2.08
N ALA A 50 0.45 10.26 1.98
CA ALA A 50 1.12 9.64 0.83
C ALA A 50 0.42 9.96 -0.49
N TYR A 51 -0.91 9.81 -0.53
CA TYR A 51 -1.72 10.15 -1.71
C TYR A 51 -1.56 11.62 -2.10
N THR A 52 -1.70 12.53 -1.13
CA THR A 52 -1.65 13.98 -1.35
C THR A 52 -0.29 14.39 -1.89
N PHE A 53 0.79 13.97 -1.25
CA PHE A 53 2.14 14.27 -1.69
C PHE A 53 2.38 13.79 -3.13
N LEU A 54 2.11 12.52 -3.41
CA LEU A 54 2.32 11.94 -4.74
C LEU A 54 1.47 12.64 -5.81
N ARG A 55 0.23 12.97 -5.50
CA ARG A 55 -0.66 13.68 -6.41
C ARG A 55 -0.15 15.07 -6.77
N GLU A 56 0.44 15.79 -5.81
CA GLU A 56 1.04 17.10 -6.05
C GLU A 56 2.31 17.01 -6.90
N GLN A 57 3.21 16.08 -6.56
CA GLN A 57 4.45 15.87 -7.30
C GLN A 57 4.23 15.43 -8.75
N LEU A 58 3.17 14.69 -9.01
CA LEU A 58 2.87 14.15 -10.33
C LEU A 58 1.87 15.00 -11.14
N ARG A 59 1.53 16.21 -10.65
CA ARG A 59 0.64 17.14 -11.36
C ARG A 59 1.21 17.51 -12.73
N GLY A 60 0.36 17.46 -13.76
CA GLY A 60 0.78 17.75 -15.14
C GLY A 60 1.50 16.60 -15.86
N THR A 61 1.76 15.49 -15.17
CA THR A 61 2.30 14.27 -15.79
C THR A 61 1.17 13.34 -16.28
N PRO A 62 1.48 12.31 -17.10
CA PRO A 62 0.48 11.30 -17.47
C PRO A 62 0.09 10.36 -16.33
N CYS A 63 0.79 10.41 -15.19
CA CYS A 63 0.58 9.53 -14.05
C CYS A 63 -0.70 9.86 -13.28
N ARG A 64 -1.27 8.82 -12.66
CA ARG A 64 -2.42 8.94 -11.76
C ARG A 64 -2.11 8.23 -10.45
N VAL A 65 -2.55 8.83 -9.36
CA VAL A 65 -2.47 8.26 -8.02
C VAL A 65 -3.84 7.71 -7.66
N TYR A 66 -3.88 6.48 -7.20
CA TYR A 66 -5.06 5.77 -6.75
C TYR A 66 -4.91 5.36 -5.30
N MET A 67 -6.01 5.19 -4.58
CA MET A 67 -5.97 4.74 -3.19
C MET A 67 -7.14 3.81 -2.86
N SER A 68 -6.94 3.00 -1.84
CA SER A 68 -7.89 2.18 -1.09
C SER A 68 -8.88 1.34 -1.90
N ASP A 69 -9.87 1.96 -2.54
CA ASP A 69 -11.00 1.25 -3.19
C ASP A 69 -10.71 0.79 -4.62
N VAL A 70 -9.51 1.02 -5.12
CA VAL A 70 -9.11 0.66 -6.48
C VAL A 70 -8.25 -0.59 -6.45
N LYS A 71 -8.70 -1.63 -7.15
CA LYS A 71 -7.99 -2.90 -7.25
C LYS A 71 -6.71 -2.77 -8.08
N LEU A 72 -5.67 -3.49 -7.66
CA LEU A 72 -4.54 -3.86 -8.50
C LEU A 72 -4.72 -5.30 -8.98
N HIS A 73 -4.74 -5.53 -10.29
CA HIS A 73 -4.74 -6.85 -10.88
C HIS A 73 -3.32 -7.33 -11.15
N VAL A 74 -2.89 -8.35 -10.43
CA VAL A 74 -1.60 -9.02 -10.65
C VAL A 74 -1.83 -10.25 -11.53
N GLU A 75 -1.89 -10.05 -12.84
CA GLU A 75 -2.22 -11.10 -13.83
C GLU A 75 -1.38 -12.37 -13.65
N ALA A 76 -0.05 -12.23 -13.50
CA ALA A 76 0.88 -13.35 -13.34
C ALA A 76 0.68 -14.17 -12.05
N ALA A 77 -0.13 -13.67 -11.11
CA ALA A 77 -0.42 -14.33 -9.84
C ALA A 77 -1.89 -14.74 -9.70
N ASP A 78 -2.74 -14.45 -10.71
CA ASP A 78 -4.19 -14.59 -10.61
C ASP A 78 -4.71 -13.94 -9.32
N ALA A 79 -4.38 -12.64 -9.11
CA ALA A 79 -4.71 -11.95 -7.88
C ALA A 79 -5.25 -10.54 -8.11
N TYR A 80 -6.21 -10.14 -7.26
CA TYR A 80 -6.73 -8.79 -7.12
C TYR A 80 -6.48 -8.32 -5.68
N LEU A 81 -5.71 -7.25 -5.53
CA LEU A 81 -5.32 -6.68 -4.25
C LEU A 81 -5.79 -5.23 -4.16
N TYR A 82 -5.88 -4.70 -2.94
CA TYR A 82 -6.22 -3.30 -2.69
C TYR A 82 -5.06 -2.60 -1.98
N PRO A 83 -4.10 -2.03 -2.72
CA PRO A 83 -3.05 -1.22 -2.12
C PRO A 83 -3.62 0.03 -1.44
N ASP A 84 -3.01 0.47 -0.34
CA ASP A 84 -3.40 1.72 0.30
C ASP A 84 -3.21 2.91 -0.64
N VAL A 85 -2.05 3.00 -1.33
CA VAL A 85 -1.82 3.96 -2.40
C VAL A 85 -1.02 3.30 -3.53
N MET A 86 -1.35 3.61 -4.77
CA MET A 86 -0.56 3.19 -5.93
C MET A 86 -0.51 4.26 -7.01
N VAL A 87 0.55 4.22 -7.81
CA VAL A 87 0.75 5.16 -8.92
C VAL A 87 0.97 4.41 -10.21
N SER A 88 0.15 4.70 -11.21
CA SER A 88 0.36 4.23 -12.58
C SER A 88 0.49 5.40 -13.57
N CYS A 89 1.37 5.23 -14.56
CA CYS A 89 1.51 6.13 -15.70
C CYS A 89 1.07 5.46 -17.01
N GLU A 90 0.61 4.23 -16.94
CA GLU A 90 0.17 3.44 -18.08
C GLU A 90 -1.10 4.02 -18.69
N ALA A 91 -1.16 4.05 -20.03
CA ALA A 91 -2.33 4.58 -20.74
C ALA A 91 -3.59 3.74 -20.47
N ARG A 92 -3.43 2.42 -20.31
CA ARG A 92 -4.53 1.49 -20.02
C ARG A 92 -5.15 1.71 -18.64
N ASP A 93 -4.38 2.23 -17.69
CA ASP A 93 -4.81 2.49 -16.30
C ASP A 93 -5.44 3.88 -16.12
N ARG A 94 -5.68 4.61 -17.20
CA ARG A 94 -6.35 5.90 -17.10
C ARG A 94 -7.82 5.72 -16.78
N VAL A 95 -8.35 6.70 -16.05
CA VAL A 95 -9.76 6.67 -15.62
C VAL A 95 -10.69 6.43 -16.81
N SER A 96 -11.42 5.32 -16.76
CA SER A 96 -12.54 5.00 -17.63
C SER A 96 -13.62 4.31 -16.80
N ASP A 97 -14.89 4.46 -17.21
CA ASP A 97 -16.03 3.81 -16.53
C ASP A 97 -16.04 2.28 -16.71
N ARG A 98 -15.10 1.74 -17.47
CA ARG A 98 -15.06 0.32 -17.84
C ARG A 98 -13.99 -0.47 -17.12
N GLU A 99 -12.93 0.21 -16.63
CA GLU A 99 -11.81 -0.46 -15.98
C GLU A 99 -12.11 -0.69 -14.50
N LEU A 100 -12.00 -1.94 -14.07
CA LEU A 100 -12.28 -2.36 -12.69
C LEU A 100 -11.02 -2.49 -11.84
N ALA A 101 -9.85 -2.42 -12.46
CA ALA A 101 -8.56 -2.60 -11.80
C ALA A 101 -7.43 -1.86 -12.52
N ILE A 102 -6.38 -1.53 -11.79
CA ILE A 102 -5.09 -1.05 -12.31
C ILE A 102 -4.22 -2.25 -12.62
N HIS A 103 -3.40 -2.17 -13.67
CA HIS A 103 -2.58 -3.27 -14.16
C HIS A 103 -1.08 -2.98 -14.13
N GLY A 104 -0.69 -1.70 -14.18
CA GLY A 104 0.70 -1.31 -14.37
C GLY A 104 1.19 -0.21 -13.43
N PRO A 105 1.04 -0.33 -12.10
CA PRO A 105 1.65 0.62 -11.19
C PRO A 105 3.17 0.51 -11.23
N TRP A 106 3.86 1.65 -11.07
CA TRP A 106 5.30 1.68 -10.85
C TRP A 106 5.65 1.84 -9.37
N LEU A 107 4.72 2.34 -8.55
CA LEU A 107 4.83 2.46 -7.10
C LEU A 107 3.58 1.89 -6.45
N VAL A 108 3.80 1.13 -5.39
CA VAL A 108 2.77 0.72 -4.42
C VAL A 108 3.24 1.14 -3.03
N VAL A 109 2.31 1.67 -2.23
CA VAL A 109 2.51 2.04 -0.82
C VAL A 109 1.53 1.23 0.01
N GLU A 110 2.01 0.59 1.07
CA GLU A 110 1.21 -0.07 2.09
C GLU A 110 1.54 0.52 3.47
N VAL A 111 0.53 0.88 4.22
CA VAL A 111 0.67 1.31 5.60
C VAL A 111 0.48 0.09 6.49
N LEU A 112 1.50 -0.26 7.24
CA LEU A 112 1.54 -1.49 8.01
C LEU A 112 0.66 -1.38 9.27
N SER A 113 -0.20 -2.36 9.46
CA SER A 113 -0.92 -2.58 10.72
C SER A 113 -0.35 -3.78 11.47
N ASP A 114 -0.58 -3.86 12.78
CA ASP A 114 -0.13 -4.99 13.60
C ASP A 114 -0.63 -6.35 13.07
N SER A 115 -1.79 -6.36 12.41
CA SER A 115 -2.42 -7.58 11.88
C SER A 115 -1.95 -7.95 10.48
N THR A 116 -1.48 -6.99 9.66
CA THR A 116 -1.15 -7.22 8.24
C THR A 116 0.33 -7.14 7.94
N ALA A 117 1.16 -6.52 8.81
CA ALA A 117 2.57 -6.25 8.57
C ALA A 117 3.37 -7.48 8.08
N GLY A 118 3.11 -8.66 8.66
CA GLY A 118 3.78 -9.89 8.23
C GLY A 118 3.40 -10.33 6.81
N TYR A 119 2.14 -10.13 6.43
CA TYR A 119 1.63 -10.45 5.10
C TYR A 119 2.13 -9.43 4.06
N ASP A 120 2.11 -8.13 4.40
CA ASP A 120 2.57 -7.06 3.51
C ASP A 120 4.07 -7.18 3.21
N ARG A 121 4.89 -7.50 4.24
CA ARG A 121 6.34 -7.73 4.08
C ARG A 121 6.67 -9.01 3.32
N GLY A 122 5.80 -9.99 3.31
CA GLY A 122 6.04 -11.31 2.73
C GLY A 122 5.12 -11.68 1.57
N GLY A 123 3.93 -12.18 1.87
CA GLY A 123 2.98 -12.72 0.89
C GLY A 123 2.56 -11.71 -0.17
N LYS A 124 2.13 -10.51 0.25
CA LYS A 124 1.71 -9.43 -0.64
C LYS A 124 2.86 -8.93 -1.52
N PHE A 125 4.05 -8.74 -0.91
CA PHE A 125 5.25 -8.38 -1.67
C PHE A 125 5.63 -9.43 -2.71
N ALA A 126 5.48 -10.72 -2.41
CA ALA A 126 5.74 -11.79 -3.38
C ALA A 126 4.79 -11.74 -4.59
N LEU A 127 3.53 -11.28 -4.40
CA LEU A 127 2.58 -11.03 -5.47
C LEU A 127 2.97 -9.77 -6.27
N TYR A 128 3.21 -8.65 -5.59
CA TYR A 128 3.56 -7.37 -6.22
C TYR A 128 4.82 -7.44 -7.09
N ARG A 129 5.84 -8.19 -6.69
CA ARG A 129 7.05 -8.41 -7.50
C ARG A 129 6.80 -9.03 -8.87
N ARG A 130 5.61 -9.61 -9.09
CA ARG A 130 5.19 -10.17 -10.39
C ARG A 130 4.61 -9.13 -11.34
N VAL A 131 4.36 -7.90 -10.89
CA VAL A 131 3.94 -6.78 -11.73
C VAL A 131 5.17 -6.25 -12.47
N PRO A 132 5.22 -6.33 -13.81
CA PRO A 132 6.45 -5.99 -14.55
C PRO A 132 6.84 -4.50 -14.42
N THR A 133 5.85 -3.62 -14.33
CA THR A 133 6.05 -2.16 -14.24
C THR A 133 6.42 -1.69 -12.85
N LEU A 134 6.20 -2.51 -11.82
CA LEU A 134 6.48 -2.14 -10.44
C LEU A 134 7.98 -2.07 -10.20
N THR A 135 8.45 -0.90 -9.82
CA THR A 135 9.85 -0.62 -9.50
C THR A 135 10.06 -0.18 -8.05
N HIS A 136 9.01 0.31 -7.40
CA HIS A 136 9.08 0.81 -6.02
C HIS A 136 7.94 0.20 -5.18
N TYR A 137 8.30 -0.28 -4.00
CA TYR A 137 7.35 -0.73 -2.99
C TYR A 137 7.70 -0.09 -1.67
N LEU A 138 6.82 0.75 -1.14
CA LEU A 138 7.00 1.50 0.10
C LEU A 138 6.12 0.90 1.18
N LEU A 139 6.73 0.49 2.28
CA LEU A 139 6.06 0.06 3.50
C LEU A 139 6.21 1.16 4.56
N VAL A 140 5.11 1.63 5.12
CA VAL A 140 5.11 2.70 6.13
C VAL A 140 4.59 2.17 7.45
N GLU A 141 5.35 2.32 8.52
CA GLU A 141 4.92 1.92 9.86
C GLU A 141 3.86 2.90 10.38
N GLN A 142 2.74 2.39 10.92
CA GLN A 142 1.73 3.27 11.50
C GLN A 142 2.01 3.69 12.95
N GLY A 143 2.83 2.93 13.68
CA GLY A 143 3.11 3.14 15.11
C GLY A 143 4.42 3.89 15.40
N GLN A 144 5.21 4.19 14.39
CA GLN A 144 6.49 4.91 14.52
C GLN A 144 6.87 5.56 13.18
N PRO A 145 7.62 6.69 13.20
CA PRO A 145 7.94 7.44 11.97
C PRO A 145 9.08 6.78 11.20
N ARG A 146 8.80 5.61 10.61
CA ARG A 146 9.72 4.79 9.81
C ARG A 146 9.03 4.27 8.56
N ALA A 147 9.83 4.06 7.51
CA ALA A 147 9.40 3.43 6.29
C ALA A 147 10.52 2.54 5.72
N ASP A 148 10.12 1.52 4.95
CA ASP A 148 11.01 0.64 4.22
C ASP A 148 10.71 0.80 2.72
N LEU A 149 11.65 1.36 1.96
CA LEU A 149 11.53 1.46 0.51
C LEU A 149 12.27 0.31 -0.17
N TYR A 150 11.56 -0.51 -0.91
CA TYR A 150 12.15 -1.49 -1.81
C TYR A 150 12.20 -0.91 -3.22
N VAL A 151 13.39 -0.90 -3.81
CA VAL A 151 13.62 -0.43 -5.19
C VAL A 151 14.11 -1.60 -6.04
N ARG A 152 13.50 -1.81 -7.20
CA ARG A 152 13.93 -2.81 -8.17
C ARG A 152 15.02 -2.21 -9.03
N ASN A 153 16.24 -2.79 -8.96
CA ASN A 153 17.38 -2.33 -9.73
C ASN A 153 17.38 -2.86 -11.19
N ALA A 154 18.38 -2.47 -11.98
CA ALA A 154 18.50 -2.85 -13.39
C ALA A 154 18.66 -4.38 -13.60
N GLU A 155 19.21 -5.08 -12.61
CA GLU A 155 19.36 -6.54 -12.59
C GLU A 155 18.08 -7.27 -12.18
N GLY A 156 16.99 -6.51 -11.86
CA GLY A 156 15.72 -7.06 -11.41
C GLY A 156 15.69 -7.47 -9.93
N LEU A 157 16.73 -7.12 -9.17
CA LEU A 157 16.81 -7.38 -7.73
C LEU A 157 16.11 -6.26 -6.94
N TRP A 158 15.47 -6.64 -5.85
CA TRP A 158 14.85 -5.69 -4.94
C TRP A 158 15.81 -5.33 -3.80
N VAL A 159 16.15 -4.05 -3.71
CA VAL A 159 17.06 -3.50 -2.71
C VAL A 159 16.24 -2.74 -1.67
N LEU A 160 16.43 -3.09 -0.40
CA LEU A 160 15.77 -2.41 0.72
C LEU A 160 16.57 -1.18 1.15
N HIS A 161 15.88 -0.06 1.28
CA HIS A 161 16.36 1.19 1.86
C HIS A 161 15.51 1.50 3.10
N PRO A 162 16.00 1.23 4.32
CA PRO A 162 15.30 1.63 5.54
C PRO A 162 15.40 3.15 5.70
N LEU A 163 14.30 3.77 6.10
CA LEU A 163 14.15 5.23 6.20
C LEU A 163 13.58 5.63 7.57
N ALA A 164 14.13 6.67 8.15
CA ALA A 164 13.64 7.32 9.37
C ALA A 164 13.02 8.69 9.04
N ALA A 165 12.32 9.31 9.99
CA ALA A 165 11.64 10.59 9.80
C ALA A 165 12.54 11.73 9.28
N GLY A 166 13.83 11.74 9.63
CA GLY A 166 14.78 12.75 9.18
C GLY A 166 15.31 12.56 7.76
N ASP A 167 14.98 11.44 7.09
CA ASP A 167 15.48 11.11 5.77
C ASP A 167 14.63 11.71 4.67
N VAL A 168 15.21 11.81 3.47
CA VAL A 168 14.52 12.16 2.23
C VAL A 168 14.59 10.98 1.28
N MET A 169 13.45 10.43 0.91
CA MET A 169 13.33 9.40 -0.11
C MET A 169 13.48 10.03 -1.50
N HIS A 170 14.44 9.54 -2.28
CA HIS A 170 14.68 10.02 -3.63
C HIS A 170 14.20 9.01 -4.67
N ILE A 171 13.42 9.49 -5.66
CA ILE A 171 13.01 8.74 -6.85
C ILE A 171 13.46 9.55 -8.07
N PRO A 172 14.75 9.47 -8.44
CA PRO A 172 15.37 10.40 -9.40
C PRO A 172 14.72 10.37 -10.79
N GLU A 173 14.31 9.18 -11.25
CA GLU A 173 13.66 8.99 -12.55
C GLU A 173 12.27 9.66 -12.65
N ARG A 174 11.73 10.12 -11.53
CA ARG A 174 10.47 10.89 -11.42
C ARG A 174 10.69 12.31 -10.94
N GLY A 175 11.92 12.69 -10.61
CA GLY A 175 12.24 14.00 -10.03
C GLY A 175 11.65 14.21 -8.64
N ILE A 176 11.35 13.14 -7.91
CA ILE A 176 10.70 13.20 -6.59
C ILE A 176 11.77 13.15 -5.50
N ALA A 177 11.71 14.15 -4.59
CA ALA A 177 12.40 14.14 -3.32
C ALA A 177 11.33 14.24 -2.23
N TRP A 178 11.08 13.13 -1.53
CA TRP A 178 9.99 13.00 -0.56
C TRP A 178 10.53 12.95 0.86
N PRO A 179 10.37 14.00 1.68
CA PRO A 179 10.70 13.96 3.08
C PRO A 179 9.85 12.89 3.79
N VAL A 180 10.51 11.96 4.46
CA VAL A 180 9.80 10.86 5.16
C VAL A 180 8.86 11.41 6.23
N ALA A 181 9.25 12.51 6.89
CA ALA A 181 8.40 13.19 7.87
C ALA A 181 7.02 13.56 7.31
N ALA A 182 6.92 13.94 6.03
CA ALA A 182 5.65 14.33 5.41
C ALA A 182 4.62 13.18 5.32
N LEU A 183 5.04 11.93 5.48
CA LEU A 183 4.13 10.78 5.62
C LEU A 183 3.34 10.83 6.93
N PHE A 184 3.89 11.47 7.94
CA PHE A 184 3.42 11.44 9.32
C PHE A 184 2.87 12.79 9.79
N ASP A 185 2.62 13.72 8.88
CA ASP A 185 1.96 14.99 9.21
C ASP A 185 0.58 14.69 9.82
N ASP A 186 0.26 15.35 10.94
CA ASP A 186 -0.96 15.17 11.72
C ASP A 186 -1.11 13.75 12.33
N VAL A 187 -0.02 13.01 12.52
CA VAL A 187 -0.01 11.70 13.20
C VAL A 187 0.65 11.84 14.57
N ASP A 188 -0.12 11.63 15.62
CA ASP A 188 0.40 11.55 16.98
C ASP A 188 0.94 10.14 17.25
N PHE A 189 2.21 10.05 17.66
CA PHE A 189 2.78 8.82 18.16
C PHE A 189 2.75 8.83 19.69
N ASP A 190 2.23 7.76 20.29
CA ASP A 190 2.34 7.58 21.75
C ASP A 190 3.82 7.57 22.15
N THR A 191 4.31 8.71 22.62
CA THR A 191 5.58 8.80 23.34
C THR A 191 5.31 8.22 24.72
N GLY A 192 5.31 6.89 24.84
CA GLY A 192 4.99 6.18 26.08
C GLY A 192 5.56 6.93 27.28
N ASP A 193 4.71 7.20 28.28
CA ASP A 193 4.94 8.04 29.47
C ASP A 193 6.38 8.02 30.00
N ALA A 194 7.15 9.03 29.59
CA ALA A 194 8.42 9.35 30.27
C ALA A 194 8.21 10.22 31.52
N ASP A 195 6.95 10.49 31.90
CA ASP A 195 6.57 11.29 33.07
C ASP A 195 5.61 10.54 34.04
N ALA A 196 6.02 9.33 34.45
CA ALA A 196 5.50 8.81 35.70
C ALA A 196 6.25 9.51 36.84
N ALA A 197 5.66 10.62 37.34
CA ALA A 197 6.15 11.28 38.55
C ALA A 197 6.25 10.25 39.69
N PRO A 198 7.33 10.26 40.51
CA PRO A 198 7.48 9.33 41.60
C PRO A 198 6.35 9.55 42.62
N ILE A 199 5.61 8.47 42.93
CA ILE A 199 4.60 8.45 43.96
C ILE A 199 5.32 8.75 45.28
N SER A 200 5.08 9.96 45.82
CA SER A 200 5.54 10.34 47.17
C SER A 200 4.73 9.53 48.19
N THR A 201 5.35 8.52 48.78
CA THR A 201 4.83 7.85 49.96
C THR A 201 5.18 8.71 51.18
N SER A 202 4.16 9.31 51.79
CA SER A 202 4.15 9.89 53.13
C SER A 202 3.66 8.88 54.14
#